data_a0448e5bbf663f7dbadfac1847cfa085
#
_entry.id   a0448e5bbf663f7dbadfac1847cfa085
#
_cell.length_a   1.000
_cell.length_b   1.000
_cell.length_c   1.000
_cell.angle_alpha   90.00
_cell.angle_beta   90.00
_cell.angle_gamma   90.00
#
_symmetry.space_group_name_H-M   'P 1'
#
loop_
_entity.id
_entity.type
_entity.pdbx_description
1 polymer ?
#
loop_
_entity_poly.entity_id
_entity_poly.type
_entity_poly.pdbx_seq_one_letter_code
_entity_poly.pdbx_strand_id
1 'polypeptide(L)'
;MYDDVLIATDGSDVATNAATAGITLAATLEADVHVVSVVESGLRREESRRERHERDAREIADRAQDAGCRAEAVVRSGRPASELLSYADDADVDLIVVGTQGRTGLRQALLGSVALEVIRDARRPILTVGPDTSWEVDDEPIGDVCLATDGAPGAAAATEHTLSMADACDARLHALYAVAVSSDATEIREAFAEYGEKMTSEVVDRATDRGLEATRTVEHGAATDVVLEYTDDADVDLLVMGTESKSNVERLVLGSVSQRVVPNANVPVMTVRTLES
;
A
#
# COMPACT_ATOMS: atom_id res chain seq x y z
N MET A 1 9.13 -12.54 -5.52
CA MET A 1 9.32 -11.10 -5.27
C MET A 1 8.77 -10.70 -3.90
N TYR A 2 7.77 -11.38 -3.44
CA TYR A 2 7.17 -11.16 -2.14
C TYR A 2 7.13 -12.50 -1.41
N ASP A 3 8.26 -12.89 -0.82
CA ASP A 3 8.39 -14.18 -0.13
C ASP A 3 8.10 -14.04 1.37
N ASP A 4 8.28 -12.82 1.92
CA ASP A 4 8.09 -12.49 3.34
C ASP A 4 7.24 -11.22 3.52
N VAL A 5 6.09 -11.34 4.19
CA VAL A 5 5.13 -10.25 4.44
C VAL A 5 5.05 -9.94 5.93
N LEU A 6 5.36 -8.71 6.33
CA LEU A 6 5.16 -8.22 7.68
C LEU A 6 3.76 -7.62 7.84
N ILE A 7 2.98 -8.10 8.79
CA ILE A 7 1.69 -7.54 9.19
C ILE A 7 1.86 -6.87 10.56
N ALA A 8 1.70 -5.54 10.59
CA ALA A 8 1.77 -4.76 11.82
C ALA A 8 0.41 -4.72 12.52
N THR A 9 0.41 -4.98 13.83
CA THR A 9 -0.83 -4.89 14.63
C THR A 9 -0.62 -4.15 15.95
N ASP A 10 -1.59 -3.31 16.30
CA ASP A 10 -1.76 -2.73 17.64
C ASP A 10 -3.02 -3.24 18.33
N GLY A 11 -3.74 -4.20 17.70
CA GLY A 11 -5.01 -4.77 18.15
C GLY A 11 -6.19 -3.80 17.99
N SER A 12 -6.12 -2.81 17.09
CA SER A 12 -7.27 -1.99 16.67
C SER A 12 -8.07 -2.68 15.57
N ASP A 13 -9.32 -2.24 15.37
CA ASP A 13 -10.17 -2.77 14.29
C ASP A 13 -9.55 -2.54 12.91
N VAL A 14 -8.92 -1.38 12.70
CA VAL A 14 -8.23 -1.06 11.42
C VAL A 14 -7.00 -1.96 11.22
N ALA A 15 -6.25 -2.27 12.28
CA ALA A 15 -5.15 -3.23 12.20
C ALA A 15 -5.66 -4.66 11.92
N THR A 16 -6.86 -5.00 12.40
CA THR A 16 -7.51 -6.28 12.10
C THR A 16 -7.93 -6.36 10.63
N ASN A 17 -8.48 -5.28 10.05
CA ASN A 17 -8.77 -5.20 8.61
C ASN A 17 -7.48 -5.30 7.79
N ALA A 18 -6.42 -4.58 8.20
CA ALA A 18 -5.12 -4.66 7.55
C ALA A 18 -4.54 -6.09 7.61
N ALA A 19 -4.71 -6.77 8.73
CA ALA A 19 -4.29 -8.17 8.87
C ALA A 19 -5.07 -9.10 7.93
N THR A 20 -6.38 -8.90 7.77
CA THR A 20 -7.19 -9.67 6.81
C THR A 20 -6.66 -9.49 5.40
N ALA A 21 -6.49 -8.25 4.93
CA ALA A 21 -5.94 -7.95 3.61
C ALA A 21 -4.52 -8.52 3.43
N GLY A 22 -3.66 -8.38 4.44
CA GLY A 22 -2.29 -8.89 4.43
C GLY A 22 -2.24 -10.42 4.35
N ILE A 23 -3.11 -11.13 5.05
CA ILE A 23 -3.22 -12.60 5.01
C ILE A 23 -3.71 -13.06 3.64
N THR A 24 -4.78 -12.44 3.10
CA THR A 24 -5.30 -12.76 1.77
C THR A 24 -4.22 -12.59 0.71
N LEU A 25 -3.51 -11.47 0.75
CA LEU A 25 -2.41 -11.23 -0.18
C LEU A 25 -1.27 -12.23 0.00
N ALA A 26 -0.82 -12.50 1.23
CA ALA A 26 0.24 -13.45 1.50
C ALA A 26 -0.11 -14.88 1.04
N ALA A 27 -1.36 -15.30 1.23
CA ALA A 27 -1.84 -16.61 0.75
C ALA A 27 -1.81 -16.69 -0.78
N THR A 28 -2.24 -15.62 -1.49
CA THR A 28 -2.18 -15.55 -2.96
C THR A 28 -0.73 -15.58 -3.48
N LEU A 29 0.19 -14.94 -2.75
CA LEU A 29 1.62 -14.87 -3.10
C LEU A 29 2.43 -16.08 -2.63
N GLU A 30 1.83 -17.02 -1.89
CA GLU A 30 2.50 -18.15 -1.21
C GLU A 30 3.62 -17.67 -0.25
N ALA A 31 3.45 -16.49 0.36
CA ALA A 31 4.44 -15.82 1.20
C ALA A 31 4.35 -16.25 2.68
N ASP A 32 5.48 -16.15 3.38
CA ASP A 32 5.56 -16.30 4.82
C ASP A 32 5.06 -15.00 5.52
N VAL A 33 4.43 -15.13 6.69
CA VAL A 33 3.81 -14.03 7.41
C VAL A 33 4.50 -13.75 8.73
N HIS A 34 4.99 -12.54 8.94
CA HIS A 34 5.54 -12.03 10.17
C HIS A 34 4.55 -11.09 10.85
N VAL A 35 3.84 -11.54 11.86
CA VAL A 35 2.92 -10.67 12.60
C VAL A 35 3.68 -9.95 13.71
N VAL A 36 3.88 -8.65 13.54
CA VAL A 36 4.69 -7.84 14.46
C VAL A 36 3.82 -6.85 15.23
N SER A 37 3.91 -6.93 16.56
CA SER A 37 3.26 -6.01 17.49
C SER A 37 4.30 -5.29 18.33
N VAL A 38 4.11 -3.99 18.60
CA VAL A 38 5.09 -3.19 19.34
C VAL A 38 4.48 -2.59 20.59
N VAL A 39 5.08 -2.89 21.75
CA VAL A 39 4.73 -2.31 23.04
C VAL A 39 5.56 -1.05 23.26
N GLU A 40 4.91 0.12 23.37
CA GLU A 40 5.61 1.36 23.71
C GLU A 40 6.24 1.27 25.10
N SER A 41 7.55 1.49 25.18
CA SER A 41 8.33 1.45 26.41
C SER A 41 7.98 2.59 27.38
N GLY A 42 8.13 2.35 28.69
CA GLY A 42 8.02 3.38 29.73
C GLY A 42 6.61 3.68 30.20
N LEU A 43 5.59 2.94 29.79
CA LEU A 43 4.22 3.10 30.27
C LEU A 43 3.90 2.14 31.44
N ARG A 44 3.07 2.61 32.40
CA ARG A 44 2.62 1.76 33.50
C ARG A 44 1.92 0.48 33.01
N ARG A 45 2.11 -0.66 33.68
CA ARG A 45 1.56 -1.98 33.34
C ARG A 45 2.11 -2.56 32.03
N GLU A 46 3.39 -2.44 31.82
CA GLU A 46 4.07 -2.94 30.61
C GLU A 46 3.82 -4.46 30.41
N GLU A 47 3.86 -5.27 31.46
CA GLU A 47 3.63 -6.72 31.39
C GLU A 47 2.22 -7.07 30.89
N SER A 48 1.16 -6.47 31.47
CA SER A 48 -0.22 -6.72 31.01
C SER A 48 -0.50 -6.22 29.60
N ARG A 49 0.26 -5.21 29.15
CA ARG A 49 0.18 -4.71 27.76
C ARG A 49 0.87 -5.69 26.84
N ARG A 50 2.05 -6.18 27.21
CA ARG A 50 2.79 -7.17 26.44
C ARG A 50 1.97 -8.45 26.25
N GLU A 51 1.34 -8.98 27.28
CA GLU A 51 0.45 -10.15 27.19
C GLU A 51 -0.72 -9.93 26.21
N ARG A 52 -1.26 -8.71 26.15
CA ARG A 52 -2.30 -8.36 25.17
C ARG A 52 -1.74 -8.35 23.75
N HIS A 53 -0.65 -7.65 23.50
CA HIS A 53 0.01 -7.59 22.20
C HIS A 53 0.43 -8.98 21.70
N GLU A 54 0.89 -9.86 22.61
CA GLU A 54 1.21 -11.26 22.28
C GLU A 54 -0.02 -12.06 21.87
N ARG A 55 -1.16 -11.83 22.52
CA ARG A 55 -2.41 -12.50 22.17
C ARG A 55 -2.93 -12.02 20.84
N ASP A 56 -3.02 -10.69 20.64
CA ASP A 56 -3.51 -10.08 19.42
C ASP A 56 -2.65 -10.50 18.22
N ALA A 57 -1.32 -10.57 18.37
CA ALA A 57 -0.41 -11.02 17.31
C ALA A 57 -0.55 -12.52 17.03
N ARG A 58 -0.70 -13.37 18.04
CA ARG A 58 -0.91 -14.81 17.86
C ARG A 58 -2.21 -15.11 17.15
N GLU A 59 -3.30 -14.42 17.52
CA GLU A 59 -4.61 -14.59 16.86
C GLU A 59 -4.51 -14.32 15.32
N ILE A 60 -3.75 -13.31 14.93
CA ILE A 60 -3.52 -13.01 13.51
C ILE A 60 -2.62 -14.09 12.87
N ALA A 61 -1.56 -14.52 13.55
CA ALA A 61 -0.70 -15.59 13.04
C ALA A 61 -1.44 -16.92 12.88
N ASP A 62 -2.31 -17.27 13.83
CA ASP A 62 -3.15 -18.47 13.74
C ASP A 62 -4.09 -18.38 12.52
N ARG A 63 -4.70 -17.22 12.27
CA ARG A 63 -5.52 -16.97 11.06
C ARG A 63 -4.71 -17.11 9.77
N ALA A 64 -3.47 -16.62 9.74
CA ALA A 64 -2.59 -16.78 8.59
C ALA A 64 -2.23 -18.25 8.35
N GLN A 65 -2.02 -19.02 9.42
CA GLN A 65 -1.79 -20.47 9.33
C GLN A 65 -3.03 -21.21 8.83
N ASP A 66 -4.21 -20.84 9.29
CA ASP A 66 -5.49 -21.39 8.81
C ASP A 66 -5.72 -21.08 7.31
N ALA A 67 -5.21 -19.95 6.82
CA ALA A 67 -5.19 -19.58 5.40
C ALA A 67 -4.07 -20.27 4.57
N GLY A 68 -3.24 -21.13 5.20
CA GLY A 68 -2.19 -21.91 4.54
C GLY A 68 -0.81 -21.26 4.52
N CYS A 69 -0.63 -20.07 5.08
CA CYS A 69 0.67 -19.42 5.18
C CYS A 69 1.51 -20.01 6.32
N ARG A 70 2.82 -19.99 6.20
CA ARG A 70 3.68 -20.10 7.39
C ARG A 70 3.64 -18.75 8.11
N ALA A 71 3.39 -18.77 9.42
CA ALA A 71 3.25 -17.53 10.15
C ALA A 71 3.88 -17.58 11.53
N GLU A 72 4.50 -16.49 11.95
CA GLU A 72 5.02 -16.28 13.29
C GLU A 72 4.50 -14.98 13.92
N ALA A 73 4.38 -14.95 15.25
CA ALA A 73 3.99 -13.78 16.01
C ALA A 73 5.17 -13.24 16.83
N VAL A 74 5.50 -11.98 16.65
CA VAL A 74 6.63 -11.30 17.27
C VAL A 74 6.15 -10.06 18.05
N VAL A 75 6.61 -9.91 19.28
CA VAL A 75 6.36 -8.71 20.10
C VAL A 75 7.67 -8.01 20.41
N ARG A 76 7.80 -6.78 19.94
CA ARG A 76 8.94 -5.89 20.23
C ARG A 76 8.56 -4.82 21.26
N SER A 77 9.54 -4.15 21.83
CA SER A 77 9.34 -3.02 22.76
C SER A 77 10.15 -1.82 22.28
N GLY A 78 9.49 -0.67 22.11
CA GLY A 78 10.15 0.53 21.60
C GLY A 78 9.17 1.52 20.98
N ARG A 79 9.67 2.29 20.01
CA ARG A 79 8.84 3.17 19.15
C ARG A 79 8.26 2.36 18.00
N PRO A 80 6.92 2.32 17.82
CA PRO A 80 6.28 1.41 16.87
C PRO A 80 6.88 1.43 15.46
N ALA A 81 6.92 2.58 14.80
CA ALA A 81 7.45 2.65 13.43
C ALA A 81 8.92 2.21 13.33
N SER A 82 9.75 2.65 14.29
CA SER A 82 11.17 2.30 14.36
C SER A 82 11.40 0.79 14.50
N GLU A 83 10.62 0.14 15.38
CA GLU A 83 10.73 -1.30 15.63
C GLU A 83 10.20 -2.13 14.44
N LEU A 84 9.13 -1.66 13.78
CA LEU A 84 8.61 -2.30 12.56
C LEU A 84 9.63 -2.26 11.43
N LEU A 85 10.23 -1.09 11.17
CA LEU A 85 11.23 -0.91 10.13
C LEU A 85 12.52 -1.70 10.43
N SER A 86 12.98 -1.69 11.68
CA SER A 86 14.14 -2.49 12.10
C SER A 86 13.87 -3.99 11.94
N TYR A 87 12.69 -4.46 12.31
CA TYR A 87 12.33 -5.86 12.10
C TYR A 87 12.29 -6.23 10.62
N ALA A 88 11.68 -5.38 9.81
CA ALA A 88 11.61 -5.60 8.36
C ALA A 88 13.00 -5.65 7.71
N ASP A 89 13.97 -4.86 8.22
CA ASP A 89 15.36 -4.93 7.77
C ASP A 89 16.08 -6.18 8.28
N ASP A 90 15.89 -6.57 9.55
CA ASP A 90 16.52 -7.73 10.18
C ASP A 90 16.06 -9.06 9.57
N ALA A 91 14.77 -9.15 9.22
CA ALA A 91 14.13 -10.36 8.67
C ALA A 91 14.03 -10.36 7.13
N ASP A 92 14.59 -9.36 6.47
CA ASP A 92 14.58 -9.18 5.00
C ASP A 92 13.17 -9.25 4.38
N VAL A 93 12.19 -8.68 5.07
CA VAL A 93 10.79 -8.64 4.65
C VAL A 93 10.62 -7.89 3.33
N ASP A 94 9.77 -8.37 2.44
CA ASP A 94 9.54 -7.79 1.10
C ASP A 94 8.39 -6.78 1.05
N LEU A 95 7.39 -6.93 1.93
CA LEU A 95 6.19 -6.10 1.99
C LEU A 95 5.79 -5.85 3.45
N ILE A 96 5.44 -4.62 3.78
CA ILE A 96 4.90 -4.26 5.10
C ILE A 96 3.42 -3.88 4.97
N VAL A 97 2.56 -4.48 5.78
CA VAL A 97 1.12 -4.20 5.84
C VAL A 97 0.80 -3.47 7.13
N VAL A 98 0.15 -2.31 7.00
CA VAL A 98 -0.25 -1.47 8.15
C VAL A 98 -1.65 -0.90 7.99
N GLY A 99 -2.38 -0.74 9.07
CA GLY A 99 -3.61 0.04 9.07
C GLY A 99 -3.32 1.54 8.95
N THR A 100 -4.16 2.28 8.22
CA THR A 100 -4.01 3.75 8.08
C THR A 100 -4.21 4.49 9.40
N GLN A 101 -4.89 3.90 10.38
CA GLN A 101 -5.17 4.46 11.71
C GLN A 101 -4.92 3.41 12.78
N GLY A 102 -4.58 3.85 13.99
CA GLY A 102 -4.42 3.00 15.16
C GLY A 102 -5.49 3.26 16.22
N ARG A 103 -5.30 2.70 17.42
CA ARG A 103 -6.23 2.78 18.58
C ARG A 103 -6.72 4.18 18.97
N THR A 104 -5.99 5.23 18.62
CA THR A 104 -6.35 6.60 18.99
C THR A 104 -7.41 7.21 18.11
N GLY A 105 -7.80 6.53 17.01
CA GLY A 105 -8.96 6.81 16.18
C GLY A 105 -9.22 8.30 15.92
N LEU A 106 -8.24 9.01 15.36
CA LEU A 106 -8.50 10.37 14.89
C LEU A 106 -9.43 10.27 13.68
N ARG A 107 -10.53 10.97 13.78
CA ARG A 107 -11.63 10.96 12.80
C ARG A 107 -11.13 11.18 11.38
N GLN A 108 -11.68 10.37 10.44
CA GLN A 108 -11.72 10.48 8.99
C GLN A 108 -10.69 11.40 8.32
N ALA A 109 -9.96 10.85 7.33
CA ALA A 109 -9.04 11.55 6.43
C ALA A 109 -7.64 11.91 7.00
N LEU A 110 -7.21 11.36 8.13
CA LEU A 110 -5.85 11.56 8.64
C LEU A 110 -5.11 10.24 8.77
N LEU A 111 -3.95 10.17 8.15
CA LEU A 111 -3.02 9.06 8.32
C LEU A 111 -2.44 9.05 9.74
N GLY A 112 -2.46 7.90 10.41
CA GLY A 112 -1.88 7.72 11.74
C GLY A 112 -0.36 7.95 11.73
N SER A 113 0.18 8.39 12.87
CA SER A 113 1.60 8.72 12.98
C SER A 113 2.53 7.54 12.66
N VAL A 114 2.17 6.32 13.04
CA VAL A 114 2.95 5.11 12.75
C VAL A 114 2.91 4.81 11.26
N ALA A 115 1.73 4.76 10.65
CA ALA A 115 1.58 4.53 9.21
C ALA A 115 2.35 5.58 8.38
N LEU A 116 2.22 6.87 8.73
CA LEU A 116 2.93 7.95 8.05
C LEU A 116 4.46 7.79 8.16
N GLU A 117 4.99 7.46 9.36
CA GLU A 117 6.43 7.27 9.58
C GLU A 117 6.91 6.02 8.82
N VAL A 118 6.15 4.92 8.81
CA VAL A 118 6.49 3.70 8.07
C VAL A 118 6.50 3.97 6.56
N ILE A 119 5.47 4.60 5.98
CA ILE A 119 5.43 4.92 4.55
C ILE A 119 6.59 5.83 4.15
N ARG A 120 6.92 6.80 4.99
CA ARG A 120 8.00 7.76 4.72
C ARG A 120 9.38 7.14 4.75
N ASP A 121 9.64 6.25 5.71
CA ASP A 121 11.00 5.80 6.04
C ASP A 121 11.30 4.36 5.55
N ALA A 122 10.26 3.60 5.13
CA ALA A 122 10.45 2.24 4.62
C ALA A 122 11.24 2.21 3.31
N ARG A 123 12.01 1.14 3.17
CA ARG A 123 12.73 0.80 1.94
C ARG A 123 11.98 -0.21 1.06
N ARG A 124 10.86 -0.70 1.54
CA ARG A 124 10.03 -1.73 0.93
C ARG A 124 8.66 -1.14 0.60
N PRO A 125 7.89 -1.74 -0.30
CA PRO A 125 6.49 -1.41 -0.50
C PRO A 125 5.69 -1.51 0.79
N ILE A 126 4.75 -0.58 0.96
CA ILE A 126 3.85 -0.56 2.11
C ILE A 126 2.43 -0.70 1.62
N LEU A 127 1.74 -1.76 2.02
CA LEU A 127 0.31 -1.89 1.86
C LEU A 127 -0.40 -1.23 3.03
N THR A 128 -1.17 -0.20 2.76
CA THR A 128 -2.00 0.49 3.75
C THR A 128 -3.47 0.14 3.57
N VAL A 129 -4.16 -0.11 4.67
CA VAL A 129 -5.57 -0.50 4.68
C VAL A 129 -6.36 0.44 5.58
N GLY A 130 -7.41 1.03 5.02
CA GLY A 130 -8.31 1.96 5.70
C GLY A 130 -9.35 1.26 6.57
N PRO A 131 -10.12 2.04 7.38
CA PRO A 131 -11.20 1.49 8.20
C PRO A 131 -12.39 1.02 7.36
N ASP A 132 -12.62 1.64 6.21
CA ASP A 132 -13.75 1.36 5.31
C ASP A 132 -13.38 0.40 4.17
N THR A 133 -12.13 -0.08 4.15
CA THR A 133 -11.64 -1.04 3.17
C THR A 133 -12.11 -2.44 3.57
N SER A 134 -12.80 -3.12 2.67
CA SER A 134 -13.23 -4.50 2.86
C SER A 134 -12.52 -5.43 1.86
N TRP A 135 -11.55 -6.19 2.35
CA TRP A 135 -11.13 -7.42 1.71
C TRP A 135 -11.58 -8.57 2.60
N GLU A 136 -12.49 -9.40 2.14
CA GLU A 136 -12.94 -10.58 2.87
C GLU A 136 -12.12 -11.80 2.46
N VAL A 137 -11.74 -12.63 3.44
CA VAL A 137 -10.81 -13.77 3.25
C VAL A 137 -11.37 -14.86 2.31
N ASP A 138 -12.70 -14.87 2.09
CA ASP A 138 -13.41 -15.88 1.31
C ASP A 138 -13.81 -15.40 -0.09
N ASP A 139 -13.49 -14.15 -0.44
CA ASP A 139 -13.91 -13.57 -1.71
C ASP A 139 -12.79 -13.59 -2.75
N GLU A 140 -13.19 -13.41 -3.98
CA GLU A 140 -12.44 -13.58 -5.21
C GLU A 140 -10.99 -13.06 -5.15
N PRO A 141 -10.05 -13.71 -5.87
CA PRO A 141 -8.68 -13.22 -5.95
C PRO A 141 -8.67 -11.77 -6.46
N ILE A 142 -7.62 -11.01 -6.11
CA ILE A 142 -7.39 -9.66 -6.62
C ILE A 142 -7.50 -9.70 -8.14
N GLY A 143 -8.58 -9.17 -8.69
CA GLY A 143 -8.89 -9.22 -10.12
C GLY A 143 -8.43 -7.99 -10.89
N ASP A 144 -8.39 -6.82 -10.22
CA ASP A 144 -8.11 -5.54 -10.84
C ASP A 144 -7.11 -4.71 -10.02
N VAL A 145 -5.91 -4.48 -10.59
CA VAL A 145 -4.83 -3.70 -9.97
C VAL A 145 -4.62 -2.40 -10.73
N CYS A 146 -4.78 -1.27 -10.06
CA CYS A 146 -4.60 0.06 -10.66
C CYS A 146 -3.23 0.67 -10.31
N LEU A 147 -2.48 1.09 -11.31
CA LEU A 147 -1.32 1.95 -11.18
C LEU A 147 -1.72 3.41 -11.40
N ALA A 148 -1.69 4.24 -10.36
CA ALA A 148 -1.75 5.68 -10.52
C ALA A 148 -0.33 6.24 -10.76
N THR A 149 -0.08 6.73 -11.97
CA THR A 149 1.24 7.21 -12.39
C THR A 149 1.24 8.68 -12.79
N ASP A 150 2.32 9.39 -12.45
CA ASP A 150 2.61 10.73 -12.96
C ASP A 150 3.79 10.74 -13.95
N GLY A 151 4.36 9.55 -14.23
CA GLY A 151 5.53 9.37 -15.08
C GLY A 151 6.83 9.89 -14.44
N ALA A 152 6.85 10.14 -13.13
CA ALA A 152 8.07 10.50 -12.39
C ALA A 152 8.94 9.25 -12.13
N PRO A 153 10.22 9.42 -11.74
CA PRO A 153 11.07 8.28 -11.40
C PRO A 153 10.49 7.36 -10.33
N GLY A 154 9.75 7.89 -9.34
CA GLY A 154 9.02 7.11 -8.33
C GLY A 154 7.94 6.21 -8.93
N ALA A 155 7.33 6.61 -10.02
CA ALA A 155 6.36 5.81 -10.74
C ALA A 155 6.98 4.59 -11.44
N ALA A 156 8.26 4.62 -11.80
CA ALA A 156 8.93 3.47 -12.40
C ALA A 156 9.03 2.28 -11.43
N ALA A 157 9.40 2.53 -10.17
CA ALA A 157 9.40 1.49 -9.14
C ALA A 157 7.97 0.97 -8.87
N ALA A 158 6.99 1.87 -8.76
CA ALA A 158 5.59 1.49 -8.60
C ALA A 158 5.09 0.63 -9.79
N THR A 159 5.52 0.94 -11.02
CA THR A 159 5.19 0.14 -12.21
C THR A 159 5.69 -1.29 -12.10
N GLU A 160 6.96 -1.51 -11.67
CA GLU A 160 7.49 -2.86 -11.49
C GLU A 160 6.70 -3.66 -10.46
N HIS A 161 6.38 -3.04 -9.33
CA HIS A 161 5.59 -3.68 -8.28
C HIS A 161 4.16 -3.97 -8.74
N THR A 162 3.54 -3.06 -9.52
CA THR A 162 2.19 -3.28 -10.10
C THR A 162 2.18 -4.46 -11.07
N LEU A 163 3.16 -4.50 -11.99
CA LEU A 163 3.30 -5.60 -12.94
C LEU A 163 3.51 -6.95 -12.24
N SER A 164 4.35 -6.97 -11.20
CA SER A 164 4.61 -8.19 -10.44
C SER A 164 3.40 -8.64 -9.62
N MET A 165 2.62 -7.68 -9.10
CA MET A 165 1.41 -7.98 -8.36
C MET A 165 0.30 -8.50 -9.28
N ALA A 166 0.08 -7.85 -10.44
CA ALA A 166 -0.88 -8.29 -11.41
C ALA A 166 -0.55 -9.69 -11.96
N ASP A 167 0.73 -9.98 -12.21
CA ASP A 167 1.19 -11.30 -12.66
C ASP A 167 0.95 -12.38 -11.58
N ALA A 168 1.28 -12.09 -10.33
CA ALA A 168 1.11 -13.04 -9.23
C ALA A 168 -0.36 -13.34 -8.90
N CYS A 169 -1.26 -12.37 -9.13
CA CYS A 169 -2.69 -12.51 -8.87
C CYS A 169 -3.51 -12.91 -10.11
N ASP A 170 -2.90 -13.03 -11.30
CA ASP A 170 -3.61 -13.16 -12.60
C ASP A 170 -4.64 -12.02 -12.81
N ALA A 171 -4.27 -10.81 -12.37
CA ALA A 171 -5.13 -9.65 -12.33
C ALA A 171 -4.99 -8.77 -13.57
N ARG A 172 -6.09 -8.06 -13.92
CA ARG A 172 -6.07 -7.01 -14.94
C ARG A 172 -5.34 -5.78 -14.40
N LEU A 173 -4.49 -5.19 -15.23
CA LEU A 173 -3.77 -3.97 -14.88
C LEU A 173 -4.46 -2.73 -15.47
N HIS A 174 -4.73 -1.73 -14.62
CA HIS A 174 -5.22 -0.42 -15.02
C HIS A 174 -4.10 0.60 -14.90
N ALA A 175 -3.68 1.20 -16.01
CA ALA A 175 -2.72 2.31 -16.00
C ALA A 175 -3.48 3.65 -16.05
N LEU A 176 -3.49 4.37 -14.94
CA LEU A 176 -4.22 5.63 -14.76
C LEU A 176 -3.27 6.82 -14.69
N TYR A 177 -3.56 7.85 -15.50
CA TYR A 177 -2.90 9.15 -15.45
C TYR A 177 -3.90 10.28 -15.29
N ALA A 178 -3.67 11.16 -14.30
CA ALA A 178 -4.50 12.34 -14.07
C ALA A 178 -3.85 13.61 -14.66
N VAL A 179 -4.53 14.29 -15.57
CA VAL A 179 -4.13 15.59 -16.12
C VAL A 179 -4.57 16.69 -15.14
N ALA A 180 -3.76 16.90 -14.10
CA ALA A 180 -4.03 17.84 -13.01
C ALA A 180 -3.47 19.24 -13.32
N VAL A 181 -3.89 19.84 -14.45
CA VAL A 181 -3.46 21.17 -14.87
C VAL A 181 -4.60 22.17 -14.75
N SER A 182 -4.43 23.16 -13.89
CA SER A 182 -5.40 24.26 -13.68
C SER A 182 -5.26 25.39 -14.71
N SER A 183 -4.62 25.15 -15.86
CA SER A 183 -4.45 26.16 -16.90
C SER A 183 -5.65 26.22 -17.85
N ASP A 184 -6.13 27.42 -18.16
CA ASP A 184 -7.12 27.65 -19.23
C ASP A 184 -6.51 27.49 -20.63
N ALA A 185 -5.18 27.36 -20.75
CA ALA A 185 -4.49 27.14 -22.00
C ALA A 185 -4.70 25.71 -22.49
N THR A 186 -5.50 25.55 -23.52
CA THR A 186 -5.80 24.25 -24.17
C THR A 186 -4.54 23.51 -24.57
N GLU A 187 -3.56 24.19 -25.17
CA GLU A 187 -2.29 23.61 -25.60
C GLU A 187 -1.49 22.94 -24.46
N ILE A 188 -1.53 23.54 -23.24
CA ILE A 188 -0.84 22.96 -22.08
C ILE A 188 -1.56 21.69 -21.63
N ARG A 189 -2.89 21.71 -21.60
CA ARG A 189 -3.68 20.52 -21.21
C ARG A 189 -3.49 19.37 -22.22
N GLU A 190 -3.50 19.69 -23.51
CA GLU A 190 -3.24 18.71 -24.56
C GLU A 190 -1.85 18.09 -24.44
N ALA A 191 -0.80 18.89 -24.19
CA ALA A 191 0.55 18.39 -23.99
C ALA A 191 0.68 17.45 -22.76
N PHE A 192 -0.03 17.74 -21.68
CA PHE A 192 -0.06 16.83 -20.52
C PHE A 192 -0.89 15.58 -20.78
N ALA A 193 -1.96 15.67 -21.56
CA ALA A 193 -2.73 14.50 -21.98
C ALA A 193 -1.89 13.59 -22.90
N GLU A 194 -1.21 14.14 -23.90
CA GLU A 194 -0.28 13.38 -24.75
C GLU A 194 0.85 12.71 -23.95
N TYR A 195 1.38 13.40 -22.93
CA TYR A 195 2.37 12.81 -22.04
C TYR A 195 1.76 11.65 -21.23
N GLY A 196 0.54 11.80 -20.71
CA GLY A 196 -0.19 10.76 -19.98
C GLY A 196 -0.47 9.55 -20.87
N GLU A 197 -0.92 9.77 -22.09
CA GLU A 197 -1.11 8.71 -23.11
C GLU A 197 0.17 7.90 -23.34
N LYS A 198 1.30 8.59 -23.47
CA LYS A 198 2.59 7.93 -23.63
C LYS A 198 2.96 7.09 -22.42
N MET A 199 2.87 7.64 -21.20
CA MET A 199 3.26 6.95 -19.97
C MET A 199 2.38 5.72 -19.70
N THR A 200 1.07 5.86 -19.89
CA THR A 200 0.14 4.74 -19.69
C THR A 200 0.29 3.68 -20.80
N SER A 201 0.59 4.08 -22.06
CA SER A 201 0.90 3.13 -23.14
C SER A 201 2.15 2.30 -22.82
N GLU A 202 3.22 2.92 -22.33
CA GLU A 202 4.45 2.20 -21.94
C GLU A 202 4.17 1.15 -20.84
N VAL A 203 3.26 1.42 -19.91
CA VAL A 203 2.85 0.46 -18.88
C VAL A 203 2.05 -0.69 -19.49
N VAL A 204 1.07 -0.39 -20.37
CA VAL A 204 0.25 -1.41 -21.03
C VAL A 204 1.10 -2.30 -21.94
N ASP A 205 2.04 -1.73 -22.69
CA ASP A 205 2.94 -2.50 -23.53
C ASP A 205 3.75 -3.50 -22.71
N ARG A 206 4.27 -3.07 -21.56
CA ARG A 206 5.02 -3.93 -20.63
C ARG A 206 4.17 -5.01 -19.98
N ALA A 207 2.91 -4.71 -19.65
CA ALA A 207 1.95 -5.68 -19.13
C ALA A 207 1.62 -6.73 -20.21
N THR A 208 1.37 -6.29 -21.43
CA THR A 208 1.07 -7.15 -22.57
C THR A 208 2.25 -8.08 -22.93
N ASP A 209 3.49 -7.57 -22.85
CA ASP A 209 4.71 -8.37 -23.05
C ASP A 209 4.85 -9.48 -21.99
N ARG A 210 4.23 -9.34 -20.82
CA ARG A 210 4.12 -10.37 -19.77
C ARG A 210 2.88 -11.26 -19.90
N GLY A 211 2.02 -10.99 -20.89
CA GLY A 211 0.77 -11.76 -21.11
C GLY A 211 -0.40 -11.31 -20.25
N LEU A 212 -0.28 -10.17 -19.54
CA LEU A 212 -1.34 -9.63 -18.69
C LEU A 212 -2.39 -8.86 -19.50
N GLU A 213 -3.65 -8.94 -19.10
CA GLU A 213 -4.67 -7.99 -19.55
C GLU A 213 -4.37 -6.61 -18.97
N ALA A 214 -4.38 -5.58 -19.81
CA ALA A 214 -4.13 -4.23 -19.34
C ALA A 214 -4.97 -3.19 -20.09
N THR A 215 -5.40 -2.17 -19.34
CA THR A 215 -6.11 -1.01 -19.87
C THR A 215 -5.39 0.27 -19.49
N ARG A 216 -5.66 1.35 -20.24
CA ARG A 216 -5.11 2.67 -19.93
C ARG A 216 -6.20 3.73 -19.92
N THR A 217 -6.06 4.67 -19.01
CA THR A 217 -6.98 5.78 -18.83
C THR A 217 -6.22 7.07 -18.54
N VAL A 218 -6.60 8.14 -19.25
CA VAL A 218 -6.08 9.50 -19.03
C VAL A 218 -7.28 10.40 -18.76
N GLU A 219 -7.37 10.91 -17.54
CA GLU A 219 -8.50 11.73 -17.11
C GLU A 219 -8.08 13.13 -16.70
N HIS A 220 -8.97 14.12 -16.92
CA HIS A 220 -8.77 15.50 -16.53
C HIS A 220 -9.40 15.79 -15.17
N GLY A 221 -8.60 16.30 -14.23
CA GLY A 221 -9.10 16.65 -12.90
C GLY A 221 -7.99 16.79 -11.87
N ALA A 222 -8.36 17.06 -10.63
CA ALA A 222 -7.42 17.01 -9.53
C ALA A 222 -6.98 15.56 -9.32
N ALA A 223 -5.67 15.30 -9.28
CA ALA A 223 -5.13 13.94 -9.27
C ALA A 223 -5.70 13.07 -8.12
N THR A 224 -5.97 13.67 -6.95
CA THR A 224 -6.58 12.95 -5.83
C THR A 224 -8.00 12.49 -6.16
N ASP A 225 -8.82 13.37 -6.74
CA ASP A 225 -10.23 13.10 -7.04
C ASP A 225 -10.32 12.06 -8.16
N VAL A 226 -9.54 12.24 -9.24
CA VAL A 226 -9.46 11.28 -10.36
C VAL A 226 -9.08 9.88 -9.87
N VAL A 227 -8.06 9.76 -9.01
CA VAL A 227 -7.62 8.45 -8.53
C VAL A 227 -8.69 7.79 -7.67
N LEU A 228 -9.33 8.53 -6.74
CA LEU A 228 -10.35 7.97 -5.86
C LEU A 228 -11.63 7.61 -6.62
N GLU A 229 -12.11 8.48 -7.53
CA GLU A 229 -13.28 8.21 -8.36
C GLU A 229 -13.02 6.99 -9.27
N TYR A 230 -11.84 6.91 -9.89
CA TYR A 230 -11.51 5.80 -10.77
C TYR A 230 -11.46 4.44 -10.02
N THR A 231 -10.91 4.41 -8.81
CA THR A 231 -10.85 3.17 -8.03
C THR A 231 -12.23 2.65 -7.64
N ASP A 232 -13.19 3.55 -7.41
CA ASP A 232 -14.57 3.19 -7.11
C ASP A 232 -15.35 2.79 -8.38
N ASP A 233 -15.18 3.53 -9.49
CA ASP A 233 -15.96 3.33 -10.72
C ASP A 233 -15.51 2.09 -11.52
N ALA A 234 -14.25 1.69 -11.41
CA ALA A 234 -13.65 0.57 -12.13
C ALA A 234 -13.52 -0.71 -11.28
N ASP A 235 -14.15 -0.75 -10.11
CA ASP A 235 -14.11 -1.88 -9.16
C ASP A 235 -12.67 -2.39 -8.92
N VAL A 236 -11.73 -1.44 -8.69
CA VAL A 236 -10.32 -1.76 -8.44
C VAL A 236 -10.16 -2.42 -7.08
N ASP A 237 -9.40 -3.52 -7.01
CA ASP A 237 -9.12 -4.23 -5.76
C ASP A 237 -7.88 -3.71 -5.04
N LEU A 238 -6.87 -3.26 -5.80
CA LEU A 238 -5.60 -2.76 -5.27
C LEU A 238 -5.13 -1.54 -6.04
N LEU A 239 -4.90 -0.44 -5.34
CA LEU A 239 -4.26 0.75 -5.88
C LEU A 239 -2.76 0.74 -5.59
N VAL A 240 -1.93 0.94 -6.61
CA VAL A 240 -0.47 1.09 -6.48
C VAL A 240 -0.06 2.49 -6.90
N MET A 241 0.79 3.14 -6.11
CA MET A 241 1.29 4.47 -6.44
C MET A 241 2.68 4.74 -5.87
N GLY A 242 3.43 5.62 -6.53
CA GLY A 242 4.69 6.11 -5.99
C GLY A 242 4.50 7.08 -4.82
N THR A 243 5.44 7.12 -3.89
CA THR A 243 5.42 8.08 -2.77
C THR A 243 6.04 9.43 -3.11
N GLU A 244 6.78 9.52 -4.22
CA GLU A 244 7.53 10.71 -4.63
C GLU A 244 6.91 11.33 -5.88
N SER A 245 6.88 12.67 -5.95
CA SER A 245 6.47 13.40 -7.15
C SER A 245 7.64 14.21 -7.71
N LYS A 246 7.53 14.62 -8.99
CA LYS A 246 8.54 15.45 -9.69
C LYS A 246 8.94 16.74 -8.97
N SER A 247 8.14 17.22 -8.02
CA SER A 247 8.34 18.49 -7.32
C SER A 247 9.05 18.36 -5.97
N ASN A 248 9.25 17.15 -5.45
CA ASN A 248 9.86 16.97 -4.12
C ASN A 248 11.37 16.79 -4.22
N VAL A 249 12.10 17.90 -4.03
CA VAL A 249 13.57 17.92 -3.93
C VAL A 249 14.04 17.43 -2.55
N GLU A 250 13.18 17.43 -1.55
CA GLU A 250 13.46 16.92 -0.20
C GLU A 250 12.88 15.52 -0.01
N ARG A 251 13.75 14.53 -0.01
CA ARG A 251 13.52 13.08 -0.05
C ARG A 251 12.78 12.44 1.14
N LEU A 252 12.20 13.25 2.02
CA LEU A 252 11.56 12.79 3.28
C LEU A 252 10.07 13.14 3.37
N VAL A 253 9.46 13.61 2.29
CA VAL A 253 8.05 14.04 2.31
C VAL A 253 7.22 13.15 1.39
N LEU A 254 6.21 12.51 1.95
CA LEU A 254 5.18 11.81 1.19
C LEU A 254 4.52 12.79 0.21
N GLY A 255 4.38 12.41 -1.05
CA GLY A 255 3.78 13.25 -2.09
C GLY A 255 2.38 13.73 -1.74
N SER A 256 2.02 14.93 -2.19
CA SER A 256 0.73 15.56 -1.84
C SER A 256 -0.50 14.76 -2.28
N VAL A 257 -0.40 13.99 -3.37
CA VAL A 257 -1.45 13.08 -3.83
C VAL A 257 -1.54 11.87 -2.90
N SER A 258 -0.43 11.19 -2.63
CA SER A 258 -0.40 10.02 -1.73
C SER A 258 -0.88 10.35 -0.32
N GLN A 259 -0.54 11.55 0.22
CA GLN A 259 -1.02 12.00 1.53
C GLN A 259 -2.54 12.13 1.60
N ARG A 260 -3.20 12.37 0.47
CA ARG A 260 -4.66 12.51 0.40
C ARG A 260 -5.35 11.24 -0.05
N VAL A 261 -4.76 10.49 -0.96
CA VAL A 261 -5.34 9.23 -1.46
C VAL A 261 -5.32 8.16 -0.37
N VAL A 262 -4.16 7.89 0.24
CA VAL A 262 -4.00 6.79 1.20
C VAL A 262 -5.04 6.77 2.34
N PRO A 263 -5.37 7.90 3.01
CA PRO A 263 -6.37 7.87 4.09
C PRO A 263 -7.83 7.89 3.60
N ASN A 264 -8.09 8.10 2.31
CA ASN A 264 -9.44 8.25 1.75
C ASN A 264 -9.81 7.16 0.73
N ALA A 265 -8.89 6.29 0.37
CA ALA A 265 -9.19 5.18 -0.53
C ALA A 265 -10.06 4.13 0.18
N ASN A 266 -11.05 3.60 -0.55
CA ASN A 266 -11.91 2.50 -0.12
C ASN A 266 -11.30 1.13 -0.43
N VAL A 267 -10.15 1.11 -1.10
CA VAL A 267 -9.36 -0.06 -1.44
C VAL A 267 -7.99 -0.02 -0.76
N PRO A 268 -7.31 -1.15 -0.57
CA PRO A 268 -5.92 -1.15 -0.12
C PRO A 268 -5.04 -0.34 -1.05
N VAL A 269 -4.09 0.41 -0.47
CA VAL A 269 -3.14 1.23 -1.25
C VAL A 269 -1.72 0.75 -1.00
N MET A 270 -1.07 0.27 -2.04
CA MET A 270 0.35 -0.03 -2.02
C MET A 270 1.15 1.23 -2.42
N THR A 271 1.93 1.72 -1.50
CA THR A 271 2.86 2.82 -1.76
C THR A 271 4.27 2.30 -1.96
N VAL A 272 4.91 2.77 -3.04
CA VAL A 272 6.26 2.33 -3.42
C VAL A 272 7.19 3.53 -3.44
N ARG A 273 8.37 3.37 -2.84
CA ARG A 273 9.42 4.39 -2.83
C ARG A 273 10.54 4.02 -3.78
N THR A 274 11.10 5.01 -4.47
CA THR A 274 12.33 4.81 -5.24
C THR A 274 13.51 4.73 -4.27
N LEU A 275 14.22 3.62 -4.33
CA LEU A 275 15.51 3.50 -3.66
C LEU A 275 16.58 3.96 -4.65
N GLU A 276 17.34 5.01 -4.30
CA GLU A 276 18.58 5.29 -5.05
C GLU A 276 19.59 4.19 -4.75
N SER A 277 20.09 3.59 -5.80
CA SER A 277 21.23 2.64 -5.79
C SER A 277 22.56 3.38 -5.61
#